data_9879b98edbd977b45cf509a83c81fa83
#
_entry.id   9879b98edbd977b45cf509a83c81fa83
#
_cell.length_a   1.000
_cell.length_b   1.000
_cell.length_c   1.000
_cell.angle_alpha   90.00
_cell.angle_beta   90.00
_cell.angle_gamma   90.00
#
_symmetry.space_group_name_H-M   'P 1'
#
loop_
_entity.id
_entity.type
_entity.pdbx_description
1 polymer ?
#
loop_
_entity_poly.entity_id
_entity_poly.type
_entity_poly.pdbx_seq_one_letter_code
_entity_poly.pdbx_strand_id
1 'polypeptide(L)'
;MTNLSEFTFLSSDGKTQLHGMLWEPEGVAVRAVLQICHGVAEHIARYDGFARALNEQGIVVAGHDHLGHGKSLPEGGTPVYFGDGNTWNTVVDDIYVLHQRLKQRYPDVPLCIMGHSMGSFLTRTYLIRYPGTVKAAVIMGTGWQPRAAITGGLALANAIAAVLSLIHISE
;
A
#
# COMPACT_ATOMS: atom_id res chain seq x y z
N MET A 1 18.71 10.68 -14.80
CA MET A 1 17.60 11.57 -14.39
C MET A 1 16.35 10.72 -14.15
N THR A 2 15.34 11.27 -13.49
CA THR A 2 14.09 10.58 -13.17
C THR A 2 12.92 11.39 -13.70
N ASN A 3 12.07 10.76 -14.50
CA ASN A 3 10.77 11.30 -14.86
C ASN A 3 9.76 10.88 -13.79
N LEU A 4 9.17 11.86 -13.10
CA LEU A 4 8.15 11.64 -12.07
C LEU A 4 6.78 12.00 -12.62
N SER A 5 5.83 11.10 -12.49
CA SER A 5 4.42 11.36 -12.80
C SER A 5 3.50 10.93 -11.66
N GLU A 6 2.43 11.70 -11.45
CA GLU A 6 1.34 11.34 -10.55
C GLU A 6 0.15 10.83 -11.38
N PHE A 7 -0.60 9.89 -10.82
CA PHE A 7 -1.80 9.34 -11.46
C PHE A 7 -2.86 9.01 -10.41
N THR A 8 -4.09 8.78 -10.86
CA THR A 8 -5.15 8.29 -10.00
C THR A 8 -5.78 7.03 -10.57
N PHE A 9 -6.40 6.25 -9.70
CA PHE A 9 -7.24 5.12 -10.10
C PHE A 9 -8.31 4.84 -9.04
N LEU A 10 -9.41 4.26 -9.49
CA LEU A 10 -10.50 3.90 -8.61
C LEU A 10 -10.10 2.72 -7.72
N SER A 11 -10.29 2.85 -6.43
CA SER A 11 -10.12 1.77 -5.45
C SER A 11 -11.11 0.64 -5.70
N SER A 12 -10.75 -0.53 -5.24
CA SER A 12 -11.62 -1.71 -5.20
C SER A 12 -12.83 -1.54 -4.25
N ASP A 13 -12.88 -0.43 -3.49
CA ASP A 13 -14.08 -0.03 -2.73
C ASP A 13 -15.19 0.54 -3.62
N GLY A 14 -14.89 0.79 -4.91
CA GLY A 14 -15.82 1.27 -5.93
C GLY A 14 -16.13 2.78 -5.87
N LYS A 15 -15.52 3.54 -4.97
CA LYS A 15 -15.84 4.96 -4.75
C LYS A 15 -14.64 5.88 -4.56
N THR A 16 -13.55 5.43 -3.94
CA THR A 16 -12.40 6.27 -3.60
C THR A 16 -11.41 6.34 -4.75
N GLN A 17 -10.99 7.56 -5.10
CA GLN A 17 -9.87 7.76 -6.03
C GLN A 17 -8.56 7.67 -5.26
N LEU A 18 -7.74 6.69 -5.60
CA LEU A 18 -6.41 6.52 -5.03
C LEU A 18 -5.39 7.32 -5.82
N HIS A 19 -4.53 8.02 -5.11
CA HIS A 19 -3.39 8.75 -5.67
C HIS A 19 -2.19 7.81 -5.75
N GLY A 20 -1.50 7.81 -6.89
CA GLY A 20 -0.28 7.06 -7.12
C GLY A 20 0.84 7.91 -7.71
N MET A 21 2.06 7.43 -7.56
CA MET A 21 3.27 8.02 -8.11
C MET A 21 4.07 6.98 -8.88
N LEU A 22 4.67 7.42 -9.99
CA LEU A 22 5.52 6.61 -10.85
C LEU A 22 6.81 7.37 -11.12
N TRP A 23 7.93 6.76 -10.78
CA TRP A 23 9.29 7.24 -11.07
C TRP A 23 9.89 6.36 -12.16
N GLU A 24 10.19 6.95 -13.28
CA GLU A 24 10.77 6.26 -14.45
C GLU A 24 12.21 6.74 -14.70
N PRO A 25 13.16 5.83 -14.94
CA PRO A 25 14.53 6.21 -15.28
C PRO A 25 14.57 6.89 -16.66
N GLU A 26 15.34 7.97 -16.78
CA GLU A 26 15.63 8.62 -18.04
C GLU A 26 17.06 8.31 -18.49
N GLY A 27 17.21 7.93 -19.74
CA GLY A 27 18.50 7.63 -20.36
C GLY A 27 19.15 6.32 -19.91
N VAL A 28 18.41 5.48 -19.14
CA VAL A 28 18.85 4.15 -18.69
C VAL A 28 17.78 3.13 -19.07
N ALA A 29 18.21 1.97 -19.58
CA ALA A 29 17.27 0.91 -19.92
C ALA A 29 16.54 0.37 -18.69
N VAL A 30 15.23 0.16 -18.80
CA VAL A 30 14.42 -0.42 -17.74
C VAL A 30 14.77 -1.89 -17.56
N ARG A 31 15.16 -2.28 -16.34
CA ARG A 31 15.60 -3.64 -15.98
C ARG A 31 14.60 -4.35 -15.06
N ALA A 32 13.84 -3.59 -14.27
CA ALA A 32 12.83 -4.11 -13.35
C ALA A 32 11.84 -3.02 -12.98
N VAL A 33 10.72 -3.44 -12.42
CA VAL A 33 9.75 -2.56 -11.76
C VAL A 33 9.67 -2.94 -10.28
N LEU A 34 9.69 -1.96 -9.38
CA LEU A 34 9.45 -2.11 -7.96
C LEU A 34 8.16 -1.41 -7.58
N GLN A 35 7.16 -2.17 -7.16
CA GLN A 35 5.95 -1.63 -6.54
C GLN A 35 6.14 -1.51 -5.03
N ILE A 36 5.83 -0.33 -4.45
CA ILE A 36 5.98 -0.05 -3.02
C ILE A 36 4.62 0.00 -2.34
N CYS A 37 4.51 -0.69 -1.20
CA CYS A 37 3.41 -0.63 -0.24
C CYS A 37 3.92 0.04 1.03
N HIS A 38 3.49 1.28 1.27
CA HIS A 38 3.94 2.09 2.40
C HIS A 38 3.34 1.64 3.75
N GLY A 39 3.89 2.14 4.85
CA GLY A 39 3.44 1.85 6.21
C GLY A 39 2.23 2.68 6.66
N VAL A 40 1.82 2.46 7.92
CA VAL A 40 0.75 3.26 8.54
C VAL A 40 1.23 4.69 8.78
N ALA A 41 0.32 5.66 8.66
CA ALA A 41 0.56 7.09 8.88
C ALA A 41 1.71 7.68 8.03
N GLU A 42 1.97 7.11 6.87
CA GLU A 42 2.89 7.65 5.85
C GLU A 42 2.20 7.66 4.47
N HIS A 43 2.92 8.01 3.43
CA HIS A 43 2.40 8.15 2.07
C HIS A 43 3.50 7.84 1.05
N ILE A 44 3.11 7.59 -0.20
CA ILE A 44 4.04 7.12 -1.23
C ILE A 44 5.14 8.13 -1.58
N ALA A 45 4.88 9.43 -1.52
CA ALA A 45 5.87 10.47 -1.83
C ALA A 45 7.08 10.46 -0.87
N ARG A 46 6.97 9.83 0.31
CA ARG A 46 8.08 9.65 1.24
C ARG A 46 9.24 8.85 0.64
N TYR A 47 8.95 8.05 -0.38
CA TYR A 47 9.92 7.19 -1.05
C TYR A 47 10.65 7.87 -2.23
N ASP A 48 10.46 9.19 -2.47
CA ASP A 48 11.03 9.89 -3.63
C ASP A 48 12.55 9.72 -3.73
N GLY A 49 13.30 9.96 -2.67
CA GLY A 49 14.76 9.81 -2.68
C GLY A 49 15.22 8.38 -2.97
N PHE A 50 14.53 7.38 -2.40
CA PHE A 50 14.81 5.96 -2.64
C PHE A 50 14.47 5.57 -4.09
N ALA A 51 13.33 6.04 -4.61
CA ALA A 51 12.91 5.78 -5.98
C ALA A 51 13.91 6.35 -7.00
N ARG A 52 14.37 7.58 -6.79
CA ARG A 52 15.39 8.22 -7.66
C ARG A 52 16.71 7.43 -7.68
N ALA A 53 17.18 6.99 -6.53
CA ALA A 53 18.37 6.15 -6.45
C ALA A 53 18.22 4.82 -7.20
N LEU A 54 17.05 4.21 -7.16
CA LEU A 54 16.75 3.00 -7.92
C LEU A 54 16.63 3.26 -9.43
N ASN A 55 16.09 4.42 -9.83
CA ASN A 55 16.03 4.81 -11.24
C ASN A 55 17.42 4.91 -11.87
N GLU A 56 18.45 5.34 -11.13
CA GLU A 56 19.84 5.36 -11.61
C GLU A 56 20.34 3.95 -12.00
N GLN A 57 19.73 2.91 -11.43
CA GLN A 57 20.03 1.51 -11.71
C GLN A 57 19.06 0.89 -12.75
N GLY A 58 18.21 1.70 -13.39
CA GLY A 58 17.24 1.21 -14.37
C GLY A 58 16.02 0.52 -13.76
N ILE A 59 15.69 0.79 -12.48
CA ILE A 59 14.53 0.23 -11.82
C ILE A 59 13.43 1.30 -11.79
N VAL A 60 12.31 1.03 -12.47
CA VAL A 60 11.08 1.82 -12.33
C VAL A 60 10.51 1.60 -10.94
N VAL A 61 10.07 2.67 -10.30
CA VAL A 61 9.42 2.58 -8.97
C VAL A 61 8.00 3.14 -9.09
N ALA A 62 7.04 2.46 -8.50
CA ALA A 62 5.65 2.90 -8.43
C ALA A 62 5.03 2.53 -7.08
N GLY A 63 4.03 3.29 -6.68
CA GLY A 63 3.21 2.99 -5.53
C GLY A 63 2.02 3.92 -5.45
N HIS A 64 1.14 3.68 -4.51
CA HIS A 64 -0.03 4.52 -4.28
C HIS A 64 -0.22 4.76 -2.78
N ASP A 65 -0.88 5.86 -2.46
CA ASP A 65 -1.37 6.11 -1.12
C ASP A 65 -2.54 5.17 -0.84
N HIS A 66 -2.43 4.35 0.21
CA HIS A 66 -3.51 3.44 0.59
C HIS A 66 -4.77 4.20 1.02
N LEU A 67 -5.92 3.54 1.05
CA LEU A 67 -7.17 4.11 1.59
C LEU A 67 -6.91 4.81 2.93
N GLY A 68 -7.47 6.02 3.11
CA GLY A 68 -7.29 6.82 4.31
C GLY A 68 -5.90 7.40 4.52
N HIS A 69 -5.00 7.35 3.52
CA HIS A 69 -3.63 7.85 3.61
C HIS A 69 -3.32 8.88 2.52
N GLY A 70 -2.39 9.78 2.83
CA GLY A 70 -1.86 10.74 1.87
C GLY A 70 -2.93 11.48 1.07
N LYS A 71 -2.75 11.57 -0.24
CA LYS A 71 -3.70 12.19 -1.17
C LYS A 71 -4.89 11.27 -1.53
N SER A 72 -4.92 10.03 -1.06
CA SER A 72 -6.08 9.11 -1.15
C SER A 72 -7.08 9.31 -0.02
N LEU A 73 -6.79 10.19 0.96
CA LEU A 73 -7.74 10.58 2.00
C LEU A 73 -8.75 11.56 1.39
N PRO A 74 -10.05 11.23 1.33
CA PRO A 74 -11.06 12.16 0.85
C PRO A 74 -11.24 13.33 1.82
N GLU A 75 -11.75 14.45 1.32
CA GLU A 75 -12.07 15.62 2.13
C GLU A 75 -13.05 15.24 3.25
N GLY A 76 -12.73 15.62 4.50
CA GLY A 76 -13.51 15.24 5.68
C GLY A 76 -13.36 13.78 6.10
N GLY A 77 -12.53 13.00 5.42
CA GLY A 77 -12.27 11.59 5.76
C GLY A 77 -11.45 11.43 7.05
N THR A 78 -11.54 10.25 7.65
CA THR A 78 -10.77 9.90 8.84
C THR A 78 -9.40 9.38 8.43
N PRO A 79 -8.28 9.99 8.87
CA PRO A 79 -6.94 9.50 8.58
C PRO A 79 -6.72 8.07 9.09
N VAL A 80 -5.96 7.29 8.32
CA VAL A 80 -5.56 5.89 8.65
C VAL A 80 -6.75 4.92 8.69
N TYR A 81 -7.93 5.36 8.30
CA TYR A 81 -9.13 4.53 8.28
C TYR A 81 -9.40 3.99 6.87
N PHE A 82 -9.48 2.67 6.74
CA PHE A 82 -9.70 2.02 5.45
C PHE A 82 -11.18 1.94 5.03
N GLY A 83 -12.11 2.26 5.93
CA GLY A 83 -13.55 2.08 5.75
C GLY A 83 -14.12 0.96 6.61
N ASP A 84 -15.45 0.77 6.53
CA ASP A 84 -16.17 -0.26 7.27
C ASP A 84 -16.07 -1.64 6.61
N GLY A 85 -16.15 -2.69 7.41
CA GLY A 85 -16.18 -4.06 6.94
C GLY A 85 -14.80 -4.68 6.67
N ASN A 86 -14.69 -5.56 5.67
CA ASN A 86 -13.45 -6.29 5.35
C ASN A 86 -12.51 -5.47 4.44
N THR A 87 -12.18 -4.28 4.85
CA THR A 87 -11.40 -3.31 4.07
C THR A 87 -9.92 -3.66 3.92
N TRP A 88 -9.39 -4.53 4.78
CA TRP A 88 -8.04 -5.08 4.59
C TRP A 88 -7.87 -5.74 3.22
N ASN A 89 -8.83 -6.54 2.81
CA ASN A 89 -8.82 -7.18 1.50
C ASN A 89 -8.95 -6.16 0.36
N THR A 90 -9.77 -5.13 0.53
CA THR A 90 -9.89 -4.03 -0.44
C THR A 90 -8.55 -3.35 -0.70
N VAL A 91 -7.80 -3.01 0.37
CA VAL A 91 -6.46 -2.42 0.22
C VAL A 91 -5.49 -3.37 -0.48
N VAL A 92 -5.58 -4.66 -0.23
CA VAL A 92 -4.76 -5.67 -0.93
C VAL A 92 -5.15 -5.81 -2.39
N ASP A 93 -6.45 -5.71 -2.71
CA ASP A 93 -6.95 -5.73 -4.09
C ASP A 93 -6.51 -4.46 -4.85
N ASP A 94 -6.43 -3.30 -4.20
CA ASP A 94 -5.90 -2.07 -4.77
C ASP A 94 -4.40 -2.21 -5.15
N ILE A 95 -3.62 -2.91 -4.32
CA ILE A 95 -2.23 -3.25 -4.66
C ILE A 95 -2.19 -4.09 -5.95
N TYR A 96 -3.12 -5.04 -6.10
CA TYR A 96 -3.21 -5.86 -7.31
C TYR A 96 -3.67 -5.07 -8.53
N VAL A 97 -4.60 -4.13 -8.39
CA VAL A 97 -5.01 -3.24 -9.49
C VAL A 97 -3.82 -2.45 -10.03
N LEU A 98 -3.00 -1.86 -9.15
CA LEU A 98 -1.78 -1.18 -9.57
C LEU A 98 -0.78 -2.15 -10.19
N HIS A 99 -0.62 -3.34 -9.62
CA HIS A 99 0.24 -4.39 -10.18
C HIS A 99 -0.12 -4.71 -11.64
N GLN A 100 -1.41 -4.90 -11.93
CA GLN A 100 -1.88 -5.21 -13.28
C GLN A 100 -1.56 -4.07 -14.27
N ARG A 101 -1.73 -2.81 -13.87
CA ARG A 101 -1.37 -1.64 -14.68
C ARG A 101 0.12 -1.58 -14.98
N LEU A 102 0.95 -1.86 -13.98
CA LEU A 102 2.41 -1.93 -14.15
C LEU A 102 2.82 -3.07 -15.07
N LYS A 103 2.19 -4.23 -14.94
CA LYS A 103 2.45 -5.38 -15.81
C LYS A 103 2.06 -5.12 -17.28
N GLN A 104 0.97 -4.39 -17.51
CA GLN A 104 0.58 -3.96 -18.85
C GLN A 104 1.55 -2.95 -19.45
N ARG A 105 2.06 -2.00 -18.63
CA ARG A 105 3.01 -0.97 -19.09
C ARG A 105 4.41 -1.54 -19.32
N TYR A 106 4.83 -2.53 -18.55
CA TYR A 106 6.15 -3.14 -18.57
C TYR A 106 6.07 -4.68 -18.68
N PRO A 107 5.58 -5.21 -19.83
CA PRO A 107 5.27 -6.64 -19.97
C PRO A 107 6.51 -7.53 -19.90
N ASP A 108 7.67 -7.04 -20.34
CA ASP A 108 8.87 -7.83 -20.59
C ASP A 108 9.92 -7.74 -19.45
N VAL A 109 9.65 -6.95 -18.40
CA VAL A 109 10.57 -6.82 -17.28
C VAL A 109 10.01 -7.44 -15.99
N PRO A 110 10.90 -7.93 -15.10
CA PRO A 110 10.45 -8.48 -13.82
C PRO A 110 9.80 -7.40 -12.94
N LEU A 111 8.66 -7.75 -12.36
CA LEU A 111 7.97 -6.92 -11.39
C LEU A 111 8.22 -7.48 -9.99
N CYS A 112 8.69 -6.60 -9.10
CA CYS A 112 8.96 -6.88 -7.70
C CYS A 112 8.05 -6.05 -6.81
N ILE A 113 7.89 -6.44 -5.56
CA ILE A 113 7.09 -5.71 -4.58
C ILE A 113 7.89 -5.48 -3.30
N MET A 114 7.73 -4.32 -2.66
CA MET A 114 8.30 -4.01 -1.36
C MET A 114 7.20 -3.51 -0.43
N GLY A 115 7.15 -4.07 0.78
CA GLY A 115 6.26 -3.59 1.83
C GLY A 115 7.04 -3.20 3.08
N HIS A 116 6.74 -2.02 3.62
CA HIS A 116 7.32 -1.50 4.85
C HIS A 116 6.28 -1.41 5.97
N SER A 117 6.61 -1.88 7.18
CA SER A 117 5.74 -1.80 8.36
C SER A 117 4.33 -2.40 8.06
N MET A 118 3.24 -1.63 8.17
CA MET A 118 1.89 -2.07 7.75
C MET A 118 1.89 -2.60 6.32
N GLY A 119 2.59 -1.93 5.39
CA GLY A 119 2.73 -2.40 4.00
C GLY A 119 3.38 -3.77 3.89
N SER A 120 4.21 -4.19 4.86
CA SER A 120 4.78 -5.53 4.90
C SER A 120 3.72 -6.61 5.17
N PHE A 121 2.73 -6.31 6.01
CA PHE A 121 1.60 -7.22 6.26
C PHE A 121 0.66 -7.27 5.06
N LEU A 122 0.38 -6.12 4.43
CA LEU A 122 -0.38 -6.05 3.18
C LEU A 122 0.30 -6.86 2.07
N THR A 123 1.62 -6.70 1.90
CA THR A 123 2.41 -7.46 0.92
C THR A 123 2.37 -8.96 1.20
N ARG A 124 2.46 -9.40 2.45
CA ARG A 124 2.33 -10.82 2.79
C ARG A 124 0.96 -11.36 2.43
N THR A 125 -0.10 -10.62 2.72
CA THR A 125 -1.47 -10.99 2.31
C THR A 125 -1.59 -11.01 0.79
N TYR A 126 -1.01 -10.02 0.10
CA TYR A 126 -0.96 -9.97 -1.35
C TYR A 126 -0.31 -11.23 -1.96
N LEU A 127 0.85 -11.65 -1.45
CA LEU A 127 1.57 -12.84 -1.95
C LEU A 127 0.77 -14.14 -1.77
N ILE A 128 -0.06 -14.20 -0.72
CA ILE A 128 -0.96 -15.35 -0.48
C ILE A 128 -2.15 -15.34 -1.44
N ARG A 129 -2.75 -14.16 -1.66
CA ARG A 129 -3.96 -14.04 -2.52
C ARG A 129 -3.65 -14.06 -4.02
N TYR A 130 -2.49 -13.54 -4.40
CA TYR A 130 -2.05 -13.39 -5.80
C TYR A 130 -0.69 -14.07 -6.03
N PRO A 131 -0.61 -15.40 -5.84
CA PRO A 131 0.66 -16.13 -5.95
C PRO A 131 1.22 -16.05 -7.38
N GLY A 132 2.55 -15.97 -7.49
CA GLY A 132 3.25 -15.99 -8.77
C GLY A 132 3.18 -14.71 -9.59
N THR A 133 2.56 -13.65 -9.09
CA THR A 133 2.43 -12.38 -9.81
C THR A 133 3.72 -11.56 -9.79
N VAL A 134 4.54 -11.67 -8.76
CA VAL A 134 5.81 -10.96 -8.62
C VAL A 134 7.01 -11.89 -8.70
N LYS A 135 8.12 -11.36 -9.20
CA LYS A 135 9.40 -12.09 -9.30
C LYS A 135 10.13 -12.18 -7.96
N ALA A 136 10.03 -11.14 -7.14
CA ALA A 136 10.64 -11.05 -5.81
C ALA A 136 9.84 -10.12 -4.90
N ALA A 137 9.98 -10.31 -3.60
CA ALA A 137 9.37 -9.46 -2.59
C ALA A 137 10.39 -9.05 -1.52
N VAL A 138 10.34 -7.80 -1.10
CA VAL A 138 11.10 -7.26 0.04
C VAL A 138 10.13 -6.96 1.17
N ILE A 139 10.31 -7.62 2.31
CA ILE A 139 9.45 -7.50 3.48
C ILE A 139 10.24 -6.80 4.59
N MET A 140 9.92 -5.54 4.87
CA MET A 140 10.66 -4.69 5.82
C MET A 140 9.80 -4.31 7.03
N GLY A 141 10.39 -4.32 8.22
CA GLY A 141 9.69 -3.91 9.43
C GLY A 141 8.46 -4.76 9.74
N THR A 142 8.46 -6.02 9.31
CA THR A 142 7.38 -6.96 9.57
C THR A 142 7.48 -7.53 10.98
N GLY A 143 6.40 -8.12 11.47
CA GLY A 143 6.34 -8.74 12.78
C GLY A 143 5.54 -10.03 12.78
N TRP A 144 5.60 -10.71 13.92
CA TRP A 144 4.75 -11.82 14.25
C TRP A 144 4.32 -11.71 15.71
N GLN A 145 3.06 -12.01 15.98
CA GLN A 145 2.53 -12.00 17.35
C GLN A 145 1.88 -13.35 17.65
N PRO A 146 2.05 -13.88 18.88
CA PRO A 146 1.32 -15.06 19.35
C PRO A 146 -0.19 -14.84 19.25
N ARG A 147 -0.94 -15.89 18.89
CA ARG A 147 -2.41 -15.82 18.79
C ARG A 147 -3.06 -15.29 20.08
N ALA A 148 -2.56 -15.69 21.25
CA ALA A 148 -3.07 -15.23 22.54
C ALA A 148 -2.94 -13.69 22.70
N ALA A 149 -1.81 -13.11 22.28
CA ALA A 149 -1.62 -11.65 22.31
C ALA A 149 -2.56 -10.93 21.34
N ILE A 150 -2.76 -11.49 20.14
CA ILE A 150 -3.71 -10.95 19.15
C ILE A 150 -5.14 -10.99 19.71
N THR A 151 -5.58 -12.16 20.23
CA THR A 151 -6.93 -12.34 20.76
C THR A 151 -7.19 -11.43 21.97
N GLY A 152 -6.23 -11.34 22.89
CA GLY A 152 -6.32 -10.45 24.06
C GLY A 152 -6.34 -8.97 23.67
N GLY A 153 -5.49 -8.56 22.71
CA GLY A 153 -5.47 -7.20 22.20
C GLY A 153 -6.77 -6.81 21.49
N LEU A 154 -7.33 -7.69 20.67
CA LEU A 154 -8.63 -7.48 20.02
C LEU A 154 -9.78 -7.38 21.02
N ALA A 155 -9.81 -8.25 22.02
CA ALA A 155 -10.83 -8.20 23.08
C ALA A 155 -10.77 -6.88 23.86
N LEU A 156 -9.56 -6.42 24.20
CA LEU A 156 -9.35 -5.14 24.89
C LEU A 156 -9.77 -3.96 24.00
N ALA A 157 -9.35 -3.95 22.73
CA ALA A 157 -9.72 -2.89 21.78
C ALA A 157 -11.24 -2.80 21.60
N ASN A 158 -11.92 -3.94 21.44
CA ASN A 158 -13.38 -3.98 21.31
C ASN A 158 -14.08 -3.50 22.60
N ALA A 159 -13.57 -3.84 23.78
CA ALA A 159 -14.11 -3.36 25.05
C ALA A 159 -13.96 -1.83 25.20
N ILE A 160 -12.79 -1.29 24.83
CA ILE A 160 -12.55 0.16 24.84
C ILE A 160 -13.47 0.86 23.84
N ALA A 161 -13.60 0.36 22.62
CA ALA A 161 -14.48 0.92 21.62
C ALA A 161 -15.95 0.93 22.06
N ALA A 162 -16.42 -0.14 22.68
CA ALA A 162 -17.79 -0.21 23.20
C ALA A 162 -18.04 0.82 24.32
N VAL A 163 -17.07 1.02 25.22
CA VAL A 163 -17.19 2.03 26.30
C VAL A 163 -17.18 3.45 25.73
N LEU A 164 -16.27 3.75 24.80
CA LEU A 164 -16.20 5.08 24.15
C LEU A 164 -17.45 5.38 23.31
N SER A 165 -17.98 4.39 22.58
CA SER A 165 -19.23 4.53 21.84
C SER A 165 -20.42 4.81 22.76
N LEU A 166 -20.48 4.21 23.95
CA LEU A 166 -21.52 4.50 24.94
C LEU A 166 -21.43 5.91 25.53
N ILE A 167 -20.22 6.48 25.64
CA ILE A 167 -20.01 7.84 26.14
C ILE A 167 -20.50 8.88 25.11
N HIS A 168 -20.32 8.63 23.80
CA HIS A 168 -20.74 9.55 22.73
C HIS A 168 -22.24 9.52 22.41
N ILE A 169 -22.98 8.50 22.86
CA ILE A 169 -24.45 8.41 22.67
C ILE A 169 -25.21 9.18 23.77
N SER A 170 -24.53 9.62 24.83
CA SER A 170 -25.13 10.31 25.98
C SER A 170 -25.01 11.84 25.93
N GLU A 171 -24.49 12.42 24.85
CA GLU A 171 -24.51 13.86 24.54
C GLU A 171 -25.46 14.17 23.38
#